data_774d746c1c591826b9a724e9ac753b1c
#
_entry.id   774d746c1c591826b9a724e9ac753b1c
#
_cell.length_a   1.000
_cell.length_b   1.000
_cell.length_c   1.000
_cell.angle_alpha   90.00
_cell.angle_beta   90.00
_cell.angle_gamma   90.00
#
_symmetry.space_group_name_H-M   'P 1'
#
loop_
_entity.id
_entity.type
_entity.pdbx_description
1 polymer ?
#
loop_
_entity_poly.entity_id
_entity_poly.type
_entity_poly.pdbx_seq_one_letter_code
_entity_poly.pdbx_strand_id
1 'polypeptide(L)'
;MTRQNKKKGYDYSLLAVVFLLVIIGLVILYSTSAYNGQVKFHDKFYYLKKQTFATALGLVLMFFMANIDYHILQKFAVPAYFVALLLSIAVLLVGDEYNGSKRWLSFGPLSFQPSEFAKIAVILFLACVITKNVRKMKKMRYLLFVMLLILPIVGLVGASNLSTAIIILGIGAVLVFVASPKYAQFVWLCVSGAGFMGIFLALESYRLERLAIWRNPEKYEKGYQTLQGLFAIGSGGLFGRGLGASVQKLGFVPEAQNDMIFSIICEELGLVGASFIILLFLILIWRFFMIATHAKDLFGTLIASGAMAHMMIQVILNIAVVTNTIPNTGITLPFISYGGTSVMFLLLEMGLVLSVSNLIE
;
A
#
# COMPACT_ATOMS: atom_id res chain seq x y z
N MET A 1 -26.59 -37.67 -9.84
CA MET A 1 -25.86 -36.48 -10.29
C MET A 1 -24.59 -36.37 -9.46
N THR A 2 -23.50 -36.84 -10.00
CA THR A 2 -22.17 -36.82 -9.39
C THR A 2 -21.68 -35.37 -9.32
N ARG A 3 -21.59 -34.81 -8.09
CA ARG A 3 -20.83 -33.57 -7.85
C ARG A 3 -19.38 -33.85 -8.29
N GLN A 4 -19.02 -33.41 -9.48
CA GLN A 4 -17.63 -33.29 -9.85
C GLN A 4 -16.95 -32.39 -8.81
N ASN A 5 -16.05 -32.95 -8.02
CA ASN A 5 -15.10 -32.24 -7.20
C ASN A 5 -14.20 -31.44 -8.17
N LYS A 6 -14.64 -30.24 -8.58
CA LYS A 6 -13.76 -29.31 -9.30
C LYS A 6 -12.61 -29.01 -8.32
N LYS A 7 -11.39 -29.34 -8.71
CA LYS A 7 -10.18 -29.01 -7.99
C LYS A 7 -10.18 -27.49 -7.77
N LYS A 8 -10.24 -27.07 -6.50
CA LYS A 8 -9.96 -25.68 -6.11
C LYS A 8 -8.58 -25.33 -6.67
N GLY A 9 -8.50 -24.36 -7.55
CA GLY A 9 -7.25 -23.93 -8.17
C GLY A 9 -6.98 -22.47 -7.83
N TYR A 10 -5.87 -22.20 -7.15
CA TYR A 10 -5.39 -20.82 -6.97
C TYR A 10 -5.08 -20.16 -8.31
N ASP A 11 -5.15 -18.85 -8.35
CA ASP A 11 -4.55 -18.10 -9.44
C ASP A 11 -3.01 -18.17 -9.33
N TYR A 12 -2.43 -19.19 -9.99
CA TYR A 12 -0.98 -19.42 -9.98
C TYR A 12 -0.19 -18.26 -10.60
N SER A 13 -0.79 -17.50 -11.52
CA SER A 13 -0.15 -16.32 -12.11
C SER A 13 -0.01 -15.21 -11.08
N LEU A 14 -1.05 -14.94 -10.28
CA LEU A 14 -0.99 -14.01 -9.17
C LEU A 14 0.09 -14.44 -8.17
N LEU A 15 0.07 -15.72 -7.79
CA LEU A 15 1.02 -16.27 -6.84
C LEU A 15 2.46 -16.12 -7.34
N ALA A 16 2.73 -16.44 -8.61
CA ALA A 16 4.06 -16.33 -9.20
C ALA A 16 4.57 -14.88 -9.19
N VAL A 17 3.73 -13.90 -9.55
CA VAL A 17 4.10 -12.48 -9.55
C VAL A 17 4.39 -11.99 -8.13
N VAL A 18 3.58 -12.38 -7.13
CA VAL A 18 3.81 -12.02 -5.72
C VAL A 18 5.14 -12.60 -5.23
N PHE A 19 5.44 -13.88 -5.50
CA PHE A 19 6.72 -14.48 -5.13
C PHE A 19 7.90 -13.79 -5.81
N LEU A 20 7.76 -13.46 -7.09
CA LEU A 20 8.83 -12.77 -7.83
C LEU A 20 9.10 -11.37 -7.25
N LEU A 21 8.05 -10.59 -6.95
CA LEU A 21 8.17 -9.28 -6.30
C LEU A 21 8.82 -9.39 -4.92
N VAL A 22 8.45 -10.39 -4.12
CA VAL A 22 9.02 -10.63 -2.79
C VAL A 22 10.50 -10.99 -2.87
N ILE A 23 10.89 -11.90 -3.79
CA ILE A 23 12.28 -12.31 -3.96
C ILE A 23 13.13 -11.12 -4.42
N ILE A 24 12.68 -10.40 -5.46
CA ILE A 24 13.37 -9.20 -5.94
C ILE A 24 13.45 -8.16 -4.81
N GLY A 25 12.37 -7.98 -4.06
CA GLY A 25 12.33 -7.06 -2.92
C GLY A 25 13.38 -7.38 -1.86
N LEU A 26 13.54 -8.65 -1.48
CA LEU A 26 14.57 -9.06 -0.50
C LEU A 26 15.99 -8.84 -1.02
N VAL A 27 16.24 -9.10 -2.30
CA VAL A 27 17.56 -8.87 -2.94
C VAL A 27 17.89 -7.38 -2.96
N ILE A 28 16.95 -6.54 -3.42
CA ILE A 28 17.13 -5.09 -3.48
C ILE A 28 17.23 -4.50 -2.07
N LEU A 29 16.41 -4.98 -1.13
CA LEU A 29 16.49 -4.54 0.26
C LEU A 29 17.87 -4.82 0.86
N TYR A 30 18.44 -6.00 0.64
CA TYR A 30 19.80 -6.28 1.10
C TYR A 30 20.80 -5.29 0.49
N SER A 31 20.74 -5.07 -0.82
CA SER A 31 21.61 -4.10 -1.48
C SER A 31 21.51 -2.70 -0.89
N THR A 32 20.29 -2.21 -0.67
CA THR A 32 20.04 -0.83 -0.20
C THR A 32 20.31 -0.63 1.28
N SER A 33 20.12 -1.67 2.11
CA SER A 33 20.15 -1.53 3.56
C SER A 33 21.43 -1.99 4.23
N ALA A 34 22.31 -2.74 3.53
CA ALA A 34 23.51 -3.33 4.11
C ALA A 34 24.45 -2.29 4.74
N TYR A 35 24.65 -1.15 4.07
CA TYR A 35 25.47 -0.05 4.61
C TYR A 35 24.87 0.53 5.91
N ASN A 36 23.60 0.90 5.89
CA ASN A 36 22.90 1.44 7.06
C ASN A 36 22.83 0.43 8.22
N GLY A 37 22.65 -0.87 7.90
CA GLY A 37 22.69 -1.94 8.89
C GLY A 37 24.05 -2.05 9.56
N GLN A 38 25.14 -1.98 8.78
CA GLN A 38 26.49 -2.03 9.31
C GLN A 38 26.80 -0.81 10.19
N VAL A 39 26.41 0.40 9.77
CA VAL A 39 26.70 1.65 10.49
C VAL A 39 25.89 1.75 11.79
N LYS A 40 24.57 1.46 11.72
CA LYS A 40 23.65 1.68 12.86
C LYS A 40 23.61 0.51 13.84
N PHE A 41 23.77 -0.72 13.38
CA PHE A 41 23.56 -1.94 14.17
C PHE A 41 24.74 -2.91 14.16
N HIS A 42 25.86 -2.56 13.51
CA HIS A 42 27.04 -3.41 13.33
C HIS A 42 26.72 -4.78 12.68
N ASP A 43 25.60 -4.87 11.95
CA ASP A 43 25.15 -6.06 11.23
C ASP A 43 24.54 -5.69 9.86
N LYS A 44 25.28 -5.99 8.78
CA LYS A 44 24.81 -5.74 7.40
C LYS A 44 23.53 -6.47 7.02
N PHE A 45 23.19 -7.54 7.74
CA PHE A 45 21.98 -8.34 7.50
C PHE A 45 20.80 -7.95 8.41
N TYR A 46 20.95 -6.95 9.28
CA TYR A 46 19.93 -6.58 10.26
C TYR A 46 18.53 -6.39 9.63
N TYR A 47 18.44 -5.54 8.63
CA TYR A 47 17.17 -5.27 7.96
C TYR A 47 16.64 -6.49 7.20
N LEU A 48 17.52 -7.22 6.50
CA LEU A 48 17.16 -8.42 5.76
C LEU A 48 16.61 -9.51 6.69
N LYS A 49 17.24 -9.77 7.83
CA LYS A 49 16.75 -10.77 8.81
C LYS A 49 15.33 -10.44 9.29
N LYS A 50 15.08 -9.19 9.66
CA LYS A 50 13.75 -8.74 10.10
C LYS A 50 12.71 -8.86 8.99
N GLN A 51 13.05 -8.43 7.78
CA GLN A 51 12.14 -8.49 6.63
C GLN A 51 11.83 -9.93 6.23
N THR A 52 12.85 -10.81 6.19
CA THR A 52 12.67 -12.25 5.85
C THR A 52 11.78 -12.94 6.88
N PHE A 53 11.96 -12.66 8.18
CA PHE A 53 11.08 -13.19 9.22
C PHE A 53 9.62 -12.74 9.03
N ALA A 54 9.39 -11.44 8.81
CA ALA A 54 8.05 -10.90 8.56
C ALA A 54 7.43 -11.44 7.27
N THR A 55 8.26 -11.62 6.22
CA THR A 55 7.84 -12.22 4.95
C THR A 55 7.42 -13.68 5.15
N ALA A 56 8.21 -14.47 5.88
CA ALA A 56 7.87 -15.88 6.17
C ALA A 56 6.54 -15.98 6.92
N LEU A 57 6.35 -15.16 7.96
CA LEU A 57 5.07 -15.09 8.67
C LEU A 57 3.93 -14.65 7.75
N GLY A 58 4.17 -13.64 6.91
CA GLY A 58 3.20 -13.15 5.92
C GLY A 58 2.80 -14.22 4.91
N LEU A 59 3.74 -15.04 4.43
CA LEU A 59 3.46 -16.17 3.53
C LEU A 59 2.58 -17.22 4.21
N VAL A 60 2.85 -17.54 5.48
CA VAL A 60 1.99 -18.45 6.26
C VAL A 60 0.58 -17.89 6.34
N LEU A 61 0.44 -16.60 6.68
CA LEU A 61 -0.86 -15.93 6.74
C LEU A 61 -1.54 -15.87 5.37
N MET A 62 -0.81 -15.63 4.30
CA MET A 62 -1.32 -15.63 2.91
C MET A 62 -1.96 -16.98 2.57
N PHE A 63 -1.24 -18.08 2.78
CA PHE A 63 -1.79 -19.42 2.50
C PHE A 63 -2.91 -19.80 3.45
N PHE A 64 -2.84 -19.40 4.71
CA PHE A 64 -3.94 -19.60 5.67
C PHE A 64 -5.22 -18.90 5.18
N MET A 65 -5.12 -17.62 4.81
CA MET A 65 -6.26 -16.84 4.30
C MET A 65 -6.76 -17.36 2.95
N ALA A 66 -5.88 -17.79 2.06
CA ALA A 66 -6.25 -18.36 0.76
C ALA A 66 -7.10 -19.65 0.87
N ASN A 67 -6.98 -20.39 1.97
CA ASN A 67 -7.78 -21.60 2.24
C ASN A 67 -9.09 -21.34 2.96
N ILE A 68 -9.31 -20.13 3.49
CA ILE A 68 -10.57 -19.74 4.15
C ILE A 68 -11.54 -19.26 3.07
N ASP A 69 -12.81 -19.64 3.18
CA ASP A 69 -13.87 -19.07 2.35
C ASP A 69 -14.06 -17.57 2.71
N TYR A 70 -13.83 -16.69 1.74
CA TYR A 70 -13.93 -15.24 1.94
C TYR A 70 -15.32 -14.79 2.43
N HIS A 71 -16.38 -15.55 2.20
CA HIS A 71 -17.72 -15.23 2.72
C HIS A 71 -17.78 -15.25 4.26
N ILE A 72 -16.92 -16.05 4.91
CA ILE A 72 -16.83 -16.06 6.39
C ILE A 72 -16.40 -14.69 6.90
N LEU A 73 -15.51 -14.00 6.15
CA LEU A 73 -14.99 -12.69 6.52
C LEU A 73 -16.07 -11.61 6.54
N GLN A 74 -17.18 -11.81 5.84
CA GLN A 74 -18.32 -10.91 5.91
C GLN A 74 -18.86 -10.74 7.32
N LYS A 75 -18.79 -11.80 8.16
CA LYS A 75 -19.21 -11.77 9.56
C LYS A 75 -18.24 -10.93 10.41
N PHE A 76 -16.96 -10.91 10.04
CA PHE A 76 -15.92 -10.21 10.77
C PHE A 76 -15.65 -8.80 10.25
N ALA A 77 -16.27 -8.38 9.14
CA ALA A 77 -16.03 -7.08 8.49
C ALA A 77 -16.32 -5.89 9.42
N VAL A 78 -17.44 -5.91 10.15
CA VAL A 78 -17.80 -4.86 11.11
C VAL A 78 -16.90 -4.88 12.35
N PRO A 79 -16.69 -6.02 13.04
CA PRO A 79 -15.72 -6.09 14.13
C PRO A 79 -14.30 -5.65 13.72
N ALA A 80 -13.80 -6.06 12.55
CA ALA A 80 -12.49 -5.65 12.07
C ALA A 80 -12.38 -4.13 11.89
N TYR A 81 -13.43 -3.48 11.37
CA TYR A 81 -13.47 -2.04 11.24
C TYR A 81 -13.39 -1.33 12.62
N PHE A 82 -14.15 -1.79 13.61
CA PHE A 82 -14.09 -1.21 14.97
C PHE A 82 -12.73 -1.46 15.64
N VAL A 83 -12.13 -2.64 15.46
CA VAL A 83 -10.76 -2.92 15.92
C VAL A 83 -9.76 -1.97 15.26
N ALA A 84 -9.88 -1.71 13.94
CA ALA A 84 -9.04 -0.76 13.24
C ALA A 84 -9.19 0.67 13.77
N LEU A 85 -10.42 1.10 14.12
CA LEU A 85 -10.66 2.38 14.77
C LEU A 85 -9.97 2.46 16.14
N LEU A 86 -10.16 1.46 17.00
CA LEU A 86 -9.54 1.41 18.31
C LEU A 86 -8.01 1.41 18.23
N LEU A 87 -7.42 0.64 17.33
CA LEU A 87 -5.97 0.62 17.10
C LEU A 87 -5.46 1.96 16.57
N SER A 88 -6.25 2.65 15.72
CA SER A 88 -5.90 3.98 15.21
C SER A 88 -5.96 5.05 16.31
N ILE A 89 -6.89 4.93 17.26
CA ILE A 89 -6.93 5.79 18.46
C ILE A 89 -5.73 5.45 19.36
N ALA A 90 -5.47 4.17 19.62
CA ALA A 90 -4.38 3.73 20.47
C ALA A 90 -3.03 4.26 19.99
N VAL A 91 -2.75 4.23 18.67
CA VAL A 91 -1.48 4.72 18.14
C VAL A 91 -1.31 6.24 18.33
N LEU A 92 -2.38 7.02 18.31
CA LEU A 92 -2.30 8.45 18.58
C LEU A 92 -2.01 8.77 20.05
N LEU A 93 -2.51 7.93 20.96
CA LEU A 93 -2.34 8.12 22.42
C LEU A 93 -0.98 7.58 22.90
N VAL A 94 -0.67 6.33 22.58
CA VAL A 94 0.47 5.58 23.16
C VAL A 94 1.52 5.15 22.12
N GLY A 95 1.39 5.56 20.86
CA GLY A 95 2.32 5.19 19.80
C GLY A 95 3.68 5.87 19.95
N ASP A 96 4.72 5.18 19.46
CA ASP A 96 6.07 5.71 19.41
C ASP A 96 6.17 6.85 18.40
N GLU A 97 6.82 7.92 18.81
CA GLU A 97 7.08 9.05 17.94
C GLU A 97 8.35 8.81 17.12
N TYR A 98 8.19 8.75 15.80
CA TYR A 98 9.28 8.64 14.84
C TYR A 98 9.16 9.73 13.78
N ASN A 99 10.21 10.55 13.64
CA ASN A 99 10.22 11.70 12.71
C ASN A 99 9.02 12.66 12.89
N GLY A 100 8.65 12.95 14.15
CA GLY A 100 7.56 13.89 14.47
C GLY A 100 6.15 13.34 14.27
N SER A 101 5.97 12.02 14.12
CA SER A 101 4.64 11.42 14.00
C SER A 101 4.54 10.05 14.67
N LYS A 102 3.41 9.81 15.32
CA LYS A 102 3.08 8.56 15.99
C LYS A 102 2.36 7.63 15.03
N ARG A 103 3.06 6.58 14.54
CA ARG A 103 2.54 5.65 13.52
C ARG A 103 2.65 4.19 13.92
N TRP A 104 3.48 3.90 14.93
CA TRP A 104 3.87 2.56 15.31
C TRP A 104 3.46 2.26 16.74
N LEU A 105 3.01 1.05 16.98
CA LEU A 105 2.85 0.47 18.31
C LEU A 105 3.95 -0.56 18.48
N SER A 106 4.85 -0.36 19.46
CA SER A 106 5.94 -1.30 19.76
C SER A 106 5.53 -2.25 20.87
N PHE A 107 5.66 -3.54 20.59
CA PHE A 107 5.46 -4.63 21.55
C PHE A 107 6.78 -5.39 21.69
N GLY A 108 7.72 -4.85 22.48
CA GLY A 108 9.07 -5.38 22.58
C GLY A 108 9.83 -5.31 21.24
N PRO A 109 10.31 -6.43 20.67
CA PRO A 109 11.06 -6.42 19.41
C PRO A 109 10.18 -6.26 18.16
N LEU A 110 8.85 -6.34 18.31
CA LEU A 110 7.89 -6.24 17.21
C LEU A 110 7.28 -4.85 17.16
N SER A 111 7.30 -4.23 16.00
CA SER A 111 6.59 -2.97 15.71
C SER A 111 5.40 -3.25 14.80
N PHE A 112 4.24 -2.73 15.16
CA PHE A 112 3.00 -2.89 14.44
C PHE A 112 2.48 -1.53 13.98
N GLN A 113 2.10 -1.42 12.70
CA GLN A 113 1.51 -0.21 12.14
C GLN A 113 0.00 -0.43 11.94
N PRO A 114 -0.86 0.16 12.80
CA PRO A 114 -2.32 -0.03 12.75
C PRO A 114 -2.95 0.30 11.41
N SER A 115 -2.42 1.28 10.69
CA SER A 115 -2.96 1.70 9.41
C SER A 115 -2.82 0.64 8.29
N GLU A 116 -1.89 -0.31 8.41
CA GLU A 116 -1.79 -1.45 7.48
C GLU A 116 -3.00 -2.38 7.62
N PHE A 117 -3.37 -2.69 8.87
CA PHE A 117 -4.59 -3.44 9.14
C PHE A 117 -5.85 -2.66 8.75
N ALA A 118 -5.85 -1.34 8.99
CA ALA A 118 -7.00 -0.47 8.69
C ALA A 118 -7.38 -0.48 7.20
N LYS A 119 -6.41 -0.56 6.28
CA LYS A 119 -6.67 -0.66 4.83
C LYS A 119 -7.49 -1.91 4.50
N ILE A 120 -7.09 -3.08 5.03
CA ILE A 120 -7.81 -4.34 4.82
C ILE A 120 -9.18 -4.32 5.49
N ALA A 121 -9.26 -3.81 6.72
CA ALA A 121 -10.53 -3.70 7.45
C ALA A 121 -11.53 -2.82 6.70
N VAL A 122 -11.10 -1.71 6.11
CA VAL A 122 -11.94 -0.83 5.28
C VAL A 122 -12.40 -1.53 4.00
N ILE A 123 -11.54 -2.28 3.32
CA ILE A 123 -11.92 -3.07 2.15
C ILE A 123 -13.05 -4.04 2.51
N LEU A 124 -12.87 -4.85 3.55
CA LEU A 124 -13.86 -5.83 3.99
C LEU A 124 -15.17 -5.18 4.46
N PHE A 125 -15.06 -4.09 5.23
CA PHE A 125 -16.21 -3.36 5.75
C PHE A 125 -17.06 -2.75 4.64
N LEU A 126 -16.43 -2.01 3.73
CA LEU A 126 -17.14 -1.40 2.60
C LEU A 126 -17.72 -2.45 1.66
N ALA A 127 -16.97 -3.50 1.36
CA ALA A 127 -17.48 -4.62 0.55
C ALA A 127 -18.74 -5.23 1.19
N CYS A 128 -18.76 -5.43 2.52
CA CYS A 128 -19.93 -5.93 3.25
C CYS A 128 -21.11 -4.96 3.20
N VAL A 129 -20.89 -3.67 3.51
CA VAL A 129 -21.96 -2.64 3.53
C VAL A 129 -22.57 -2.45 2.15
N ILE A 130 -21.75 -2.38 1.12
CA ILE A 130 -22.19 -2.19 -0.28
C ILE A 130 -22.98 -3.41 -0.76
N THR A 131 -22.46 -4.63 -0.54
CA THR A 131 -23.12 -5.86 -0.98
C THR A 131 -24.51 -6.02 -0.36
N LYS A 132 -24.64 -5.73 0.94
CA LYS A 132 -25.94 -5.79 1.63
C LYS A 132 -26.95 -4.76 1.13
N ASN A 133 -26.50 -3.68 0.51
CA ASN A 133 -27.35 -2.55 0.13
C ASN A 133 -27.14 -2.09 -1.32
N VAL A 134 -26.76 -3.00 -2.23
CA VAL A 134 -26.41 -2.66 -3.62
C VAL A 134 -27.50 -1.85 -4.34
N ARG A 135 -28.77 -2.14 -4.10
CA ARG A 135 -29.89 -1.40 -4.70
C ARG A 135 -29.94 0.08 -4.29
N LYS A 136 -29.43 0.41 -3.09
CA LYS A 136 -29.37 1.79 -2.58
C LYS A 136 -28.22 2.60 -3.19
N MET A 137 -27.20 1.93 -3.78
CA MET A 137 -26.05 2.57 -4.44
C MET A 137 -26.45 3.44 -5.65
N LYS A 138 -27.66 3.29 -6.18
CA LYS A 138 -28.25 4.19 -7.19
C LYS A 138 -28.51 5.63 -6.68
N LYS A 139 -28.60 5.83 -5.35
CA LYS A 139 -28.95 7.12 -4.74
C LYS A 139 -27.68 7.82 -4.25
N MET A 140 -27.43 9.06 -4.70
CA MET A 140 -26.28 9.87 -4.28
C MET A 140 -26.15 9.99 -2.76
N ARG A 141 -27.28 10.19 -2.05
CA ARG A 141 -27.27 10.27 -0.57
C ARG A 141 -26.69 9.02 0.09
N TYR A 142 -26.90 7.84 -0.51
CA TYR A 142 -26.38 6.59 0.04
C TYR A 142 -24.88 6.44 -0.27
N LEU A 143 -24.41 6.88 -1.44
CA LEU A 143 -22.98 6.93 -1.76
C LEU A 143 -22.23 7.81 -0.77
N LEU A 144 -22.76 9.02 -0.51
CA LEU A 144 -22.19 9.94 0.47
C LEU A 144 -22.19 9.32 1.89
N PHE A 145 -23.27 8.63 2.26
CA PHE A 145 -23.32 7.91 3.54
C PHE A 145 -22.23 6.83 3.63
N VAL A 146 -22.01 6.03 2.59
CA VAL A 146 -20.96 5.01 2.55
C VAL A 146 -19.58 5.64 2.69
N MET A 147 -19.32 6.79 2.03
CA MET A 147 -18.07 7.52 2.19
C MET A 147 -17.93 8.12 3.59
N LEU A 148 -19.02 8.62 4.17
CA LEU A 148 -19.02 9.14 5.54
C LEU A 148 -18.64 8.09 6.59
N LEU A 149 -18.99 6.82 6.35
CA LEU A 149 -18.63 5.72 7.25
C LEU A 149 -17.13 5.50 7.39
N ILE A 150 -16.33 5.86 6.39
CA ILE A 150 -14.86 5.71 6.45
C ILE A 150 -14.15 6.97 6.96
N LEU A 151 -14.83 8.12 7.03
CA LEU A 151 -14.21 9.37 7.49
C LEU A 151 -13.60 9.29 8.89
N PRO A 152 -14.19 8.59 9.88
CA PRO A 152 -13.56 8.47 11.19
C PRO A 152 -12.17 7.83 11.12
N ILE A 153 -12.01 6.72 10.38
CA ILE A 153 -10.72 6.06 10.25
C ILE A 153 -9.74 6.88 9.39
N VAL A 154 -10.24 7.54 8.35
CA VAL A 154 -9.46 8.46 7.51
C VAL A 154 -8.94 9.64 8.34
N GLY A 155 -9.77 10.22 9.21
CA GLY A 155 -9.38 11.32 10.10
C GLY A 155 -8.31 10.88 11.11
N LEU A 156 -8.52 9.75 11.79
CA LEU A 156 -7.56 9.21 12.77
C LEU A 156 -6.21 8.85 12.11
N VAL A 157 -6.24 8.16 10.99
CA VAL A 157 -5.01 7.83 10.25
C VAL A 157 -4.38 9.08 9.67
N GLY A 158 -5.16 10.02 9.15
CA GLY A 158 -4.70 11.27 8.56
C GLY A 158 -4.00 12.21 9.54
N ALA A 159 -4.35 12.13 10.83
CA ALA A 159 -3.66 12.88 11.88
C ALA A 159 -2.19 12.49 12.01
N SER A 160 -1.84 11.22 11.78
CA SER A 160 -0.47 10.71 11.85
C SER A 160 0.17 10.46 10.49
N ASN A 161 -0.61 10.11 9.47
CA ASN A 161 -0.13 9.76 8.13
C ASN A 161 -1.17 10.13 7.04
N LEU A 162 -1.05 11.34 6.52
CA LEU A 162 -1.92 11.85 5.46
C LEU A 162 -1.93 10.95 4.22
N SER A 163 -0.79 10.41 3.86
CA SER A 163 -0.63 9.60 2.64
C SER A 163 -1.41 8.29 2.72
N THR A 164 -1.36 7.62 3.87
CA THR A 164 -2.16 6.41 4.10
C THR A 164 -3.67 6.75 4.16
N ALA A 165 -4.03 7.91 4.69
CA ALA A 165 -5.41 8.38 4.65
C ALA A 165 -5.92 8.60 3.22
N ILE A 166 -5.07 9.13 2.32
CA ILE A 166 -5.38 9.26 0.88
C ILE A 166 -5.58 7.89 0.24
N ILE A 167 -4.75 6.91 0.58
CA ILE A 167 -4.92 5.53 0.09
C ILE A 167 -6.27 4.97 0.53
N ILE A 168 -6.64 5.11 1.81
CA ILE A 168 -7.92 4.62 2.36
C ILE A 168 -9.11 5.31 1.66
N LEU A 169 -9.05 6.63 1.46
CA LEU A 169 -10.05 7.35 0.68
C LEU A 169 -10.14 6.86 -0.77
N GLY A 170 -9.00 6.63 -1.41
CA GLY A 170 -8.93 6.10 -2.77
C GLY A 170 -9.53 4.71 -2.89
N ILE A 171 -9.25 3.82 -1.93
CA ILE A 171 -9.89 2.50 -1.85
C ILE A 171 -11.41 2.67 -1.77
N GLY A 172 -11.91 3.52 -0.87
CA GLY A 172 -13.35 3.78 -0.73
C GLY A 172 -13.97 4.31 -2.02
N ALA A 173 -13.31 5.26 -2.69
CA ALA A 173 -13.77 5.82 -3.96
C ALA A 173 -13.87 4.75 -5.06
N VAL A 174 -12.86 3.88 -5.20
CA VAL A 174 -12.88 2.79 -6.20
C VAL A 174 -13.98 1.78 -5.89
N LEU A 175 -14.17 1.38 -4.63
CA LEU A 175 -15.25 0.46 -4.26
C LEU A 175 -16.64 1.04 -4.55
N VAL A 176 -16.83 2.34 -4.27
CA VAL A 176 -18.06 3.04 -4.63
C VAL A 176 -18.24 3.12 -6.14
N PHE A 177 -17.16 3.38 -6.89
CA PHE A 177 -17.19 3.40 -8.37
C PHE A 177 -17.62 2.05 -8.95
N VAL A 178 -17.01 0.95 -8.50
CA VAL A 178 -17.33 -0.41 -8.96
C VAL A 178 -18.78 -0.79 -8.69
N ALA A 179 -19.33 -0.32 -7.56
CA ALA A 179 -20.69 -0.64 -7.16
C ALA A 179 -21.74 0.35 -7.68
N SER A 180 -21.34 1.51 -8.21
CA SER A 180 -22.25 2.56 -8.65
C SER A 180 -22.63 2.38 -10.12
N PRO A 181 -23.93 2.38 -10.46
CA PRO A 181 -24.36 2.31 -11.86
C PRO A 181 -24.28 3.65 -12.62
N LYS A 182 -23.89 4.76 -11.98
CA LYS A 182 -23.90 6.11 -12.54
C LYS A 182 -22.55 6.80 -12.40
N TYR A 183 -21.80 6.89 -13.49
CA TYR A 183 -20.48 7.54 -13.53
C TYR A 183 -20.49 9.02 -13.09
N ALA A 184 -21.56 9.77 -13.39
CA ALA A 184 -21.69 11.16 -12.98
C ALA A 184 -21.61 11.34 -11.45
N GLN A 185 -22.17 10.40 -10.68
CA GLN A 185 -22.12 10.43 -9.22
C GLN A 185 -20.68 10.27 -8.71
N PHE A 186 -19.88 9.42 -9.37
CA PHE A 186 -18.47 9.24 -9.05
C PHE A 186 -17.65 10.51 -9.36
N VAL A 187 -17.90 11.14 -10.50
CA VAL A 187 -17.21 12.41 -10.84
C VAL A 187 -17.48 13.48 -9.78
N TRP A 188 -18.72 13.65 -9.34
CA TRP A 188 -19.06 14.58 -8.25
C TRP A 188 -18.38 14.23 -6.93
N LEU A 189 -18.24 12.93 -6.62
CA LEU A 189 -17.53 12.46 -5.44
C LEU A 189 -16.03 12.82 -5.50
N CYS A 190 -15.40 12.60 -6.67
CA CYS A 190 -14.00 12.96 -6.89
C CYS A 190 -13.77 14.47 -6.80
N VAL A 191 -14.64 15.28 -7.41
CA VAL A 191 -14.54 16.76 -7.36
C VAL A 191 -14.72 17.27 -5.93
N SER A 192 -15.70 16.75 -5.18
CA SER A 192 -15.89 17.14 -3.78
C SER A 192 -14.75 16.68 -2.88
N GLY A 193 -14.22 15.49 -3.11
CA GLY A 193 -13.04 14.97 -2.41
C GLY A 193 -11.78 15.80 -2.68
N ALA A 194 -11.54 16.19 -3.93
CA ALA A 194 -10.44 17.06 -4.30
C ALA A 194 -10.57 18.46 -3.69
N GLY A 195 -11.80 19.03 -3.65
CA GLY A 195 -12.09 20.29 -2.98
C GLY A 195 -11.82 20.22 -1.47
N PHE A 196 -12.29 19.17 -0.82
CA PHE A 196 -12.02 18.94 0.61
C PHE A 196 -10.52 18.79 0.88
N MET A 197 -9.79 18.05 0.04
CA MET A 197 -8.34 17.90 0.15
C MET A 197 -7.63 19.24 -0.01
N GLY A 198 -8.05 20.08 -0.97
CA GLY A 198 -7.50 21.43 -1.17
C GLY A 198 -7.67 22.32 0.07
N ILE A 199 -8.87 22.32 0.66
CA ILE A 199 -9.14 23.04 1.92
C ILE A 199 -8.28 22.48 3.05
N PHE A 200 -8.20 21.16 3.20
CA PHE A 200 -7.43 20.51 4.25
C PHE A 200 -5.91 20.79 4.14
N LEU A 201 -5.38 20.90 2.92
CA LEU A 201 -3.99 21.31 2.69
C LEU A 201 -3.75 22.78 3.04
N ALA A 202 -4.72 23.66 2.78
CA ALA A 202 -4.60 25.10 3.02
C ALA A 202 -4.68 25.47 4.51
N LEU A 203 -5.29 24.64 5.36
CA LEU A 203 -5.49 24.93 6.79
C LEU A 203 -4.22 24.83 7.65
N GLU A 204 -3.14 24.19 7.15
CA GLU A 204 -1.93 23.93 7.94
C GLU A 204 -0.69 24.49 7.24
N SER A 205 0.02 25.43 7.87
CA SER A 205 1.26 26.05 7.36
C SER A 205 2.36 25.02 7.04
N TYR A 206 2.49 23.97 7.84
CA TYR A 206 3.43 22.87 7.62
C TYR A 206 3.21 22.16 6.27
N ARG A 207 1.96 22.04 5.82
CA ARG A 207 1.63 21.40 4.52
C ARG A 207 1.97 22.32 3.35
N LEU A 208 1.80 23.63 3.53
CA LEU A 208 2.24 24.62 2.54
C LEU A 208 3.77 24.66 2.41
N GLU A 209 4.51 24.51 3.51
CA GLU A 209 5.96 24.36 3.49
C GLU A 209 6.41 23.17 2.64
N ARG A 210 5.73 22.01 2.76
CA ARG A 210 6.02 20.84 1.90
C ARG A 210 5.82 21.11 0.40
N LEU A 211 4.82 21.91 0.03
CA LEU A 211 4.63 22.33 -1.37
C LEU A 211 5.75 23.25 -1.84
N ALA A 212 6.25 24.16 -0.99
CA ALA A 212 7.37 25.02 -1.31
C ALA A 212 8.68 24.21 -1.51
N ILE A 213 8.94 23.23 -0.62
CA ILE A 213 10.07 22.32 -0.72
C ILE A 213 9.99 21.47 -2.00
N TRP A 214 8.81 20.94 -2.31
CA TRP A 214 8.60 20.16 -3.52
C TRP A 214 8.90 20.94 -4.80
N ARG A 215 8.48 22.21 -4.83
CA ARG A 215 8.69 23.07 -6.01
C ARG A 215 10.15 23.49 -6.20
N ASN A 216 10.89 23.69 -5.12
CA ASN A 216 12.28 24.12 -5.12
C ASN A 216 13.09 23.35 -4.06
N PRO A 217 13.32 22.04 -4.25
CA PRO A 217 13.95 21.21 -3.20
C PRO A 217 15.40 21.66 -2.89
N GLU A 218 16.08 22.29 -3.86
CA GLU A 218 17.45 22.80 -3.70
C GLU A 218 17.59 23.98 -2.72
N LYS A 219 16.48 24.67 -2.39
CA LYS A 219 16.49 25.83 -1.48
C LYS A 219 16.30 25.45 -0.02
N TYR A 220 15.97 24.20 0.28
CA TYR A 220 15.58 23.75 1.62
C TYR A 220 16.38 22.52 2.04
N GLU A 221 16.87 22.50 3.27
CA GLU A 221 17.55 21.31 3.83
C GLU A 221 16.66 20.05 3.77
N LYS A 222 15.35 20.20 4.02
CA LYS A 222 14.37 19.12 3.93
C LYS A 222 14.16 18.60 2.49
N GLY A 223 14.61 19.33 1.47
CA GLY A 223 14.60 18.90 0.06
C GLY A 223 15.77 17.98 -0.30
N TYR A 224 16.78 17.88 0.56
CA TYR A 224 17.99 17.08 0.32
C TYR A 224 17.67 15.63 -0.10
N GLN A 225 16.77 14.95 0.61
CA GLN A 225 16.36 13.58 0.29
C GLN A 225 15.83 13.46 -1.15
N THR A 226 14.99 14.41 -1.57
CA THR A 226 14.42 14.44 -2.92
C THR A 226 15.51 14.63 -3.97
N LEU A 227 16.44 15.59 -3.76
CA LEU A 227 17.54 15.84 -4.70
C LEU A 227 18.45 14.63 -4.86
N GLN A 228 18.85 14.01 -3.77
CA GLN A 228 19.70 12.81 -3.82
C GLN A 228 18.98 11.63 -4.49
N GLY A 229 17.66 11.50 -4.28
CA GLY A 229 16.83 10.53 -5.00
C GLY A 229 16.79 10.78 -6.51
N LEU A 230 16.67 12.03 -6.94
CA LEU A 230 16.71 12.41 -8.36
C LEU A 230 18.10 12.19 -8.98
N PHE A 231 19.18 12.46 -8.24
CA PHE A 231 20.54 12.15 -8.68
C PHE A 231 20.75 10.64 -8.84
N ALA A 232 20.19 9.81 -7.92
CA ALA A 232 20.20 8.37 -8.06
C ALA A 232 19.54 7.93 -9.38
N ILE A 233 18.32 8.43 -9.65
CA ILE A 233 17.59 8.10 -10.88
C ILE A 233 18.39 8.52 -12.11
N GLY A 234 18.89 9.77 -12.15
CA GLY A 234 19.62 10.30 -13.29
C GLY A 234 20.95 9.61 -13.57
N SER A 235 21.62 9.13 -12.51
CA SER A 235 22.91 8.45 -12.62
C SER A 235 22.83 6.99 -13.08
N GLY A 236 21.65 6.37 -13.05
CA GLY A 236 21.46 4.97 -13.44
C GLY A 236 21.48 4.74 -14.94
N GLY A 237 21.13 5.73 -15.76
CA GLY A 237 21.06 5.55 -17.21
C GLY A 237 20.13 4.43 -17.66
N LEU A 238 20.46 3.75 -18.76
CA LEU A 238 19.62 2.69 -19.32
C LEU A 238 19.76 1.36 -18.55
N PHE A 239 20.98 0.94 -18.22
CA PHE A 239 21.27 -0.38 -17.67
C PHE A 239 21.71 -0.37 -16.20
N GLY A 240 21.80 0.81 -15.59
CA GLY A 240 22.24 0.96 -14.21
C GLY A 240 23.75 0.84 -14.04
N ARG A 241 24.19 1.03 -12.79
CA ARG A 241 25.60 0.88 -12.37
C ARG A 241 25.94 -0.55 -11.96
N GLY A 242 24.98 -1.43 -11.91
CA GLY A 242 25.07 -2.79 -11.40
C GLY A 242 24.50 -2.94 -9.99
N LEU A 243 23.98 -4.13 -9.71
CA LEU A 243 23.41 -4.46 -8.41
C LEU A 243 24.49 -4.32 -7.31
N GLY A 244 24.20 -3.60 -6.25
CA GLY A 244 25.15 -3.34 -5.17
C GLY A 244 26.06 -2.12 -5.40
N ALA A 245 26.07 -1.51 -6.58
CA ALA A 245 27.00 -0.46 -6.97
C ALA A 245 26.45 0.99 -6.86
N SER A 246 25.27 1.16 -6.25
CA SER A 246 24.75 2.50 -5.96
C SER A 246 25.69 3.25 -4.99
N VAL A 247 26.00 4.50 -5.30
CA VAL A 247 26.73 5.41 -4.43
C VAL A 247 25.75 6.11 -3.48
N GLN A 248 24.55 6.39 -3.95
CA GLN A 248 23.56 7.17 -3.21
C GLN A 248 23.05 6.45 -1.94
N LYS A 249 23.05 5.11 -1.90
CA LYS A 249 22.71 4.32 -0.71
C LYS A 249 23.75 4.39 0.41
N LEU A 250 24.96 4.87 0.14
CA LEU A 250 26.06 4.98 1.13
C LEU A 250 25.89 6.19 2.08
N GLY A 251 24.66 6.53 2.42
CA GLY A 251 24.31 7.59 3.36
C GLY A 251 23.89 8.92 2.69
N PHE A 252 24.01 9.05 1.36
CA PHE A 252 23.57 10.25 0.66
C PHE A 252 22.04 10.35 0.59
N VAL A 253 21.33 9.25 0.28
CA VAL A 253 19.87 9.20 0.36
C VAL A 253 19.46 8.74 1.77
N PRO A 254 18.84 9.62 2.60
CA PRO A 254 18.29 9.21 3.87
C PRO A 254 17.19 8.15 3.66
N GLU A 255 17.16 7.15 4.55
CA GLU A 255 16.11 6.09 4.55
C GLU A 255 15.93 5.42 3.17
N ALA A 256 17.05 5.22 2.43
CA ALA A 256 17.07 4.63 1.08
C ALA A 256 16.34 3.28 0.99
N GLN A 257 16.31 2.50 2.08
CA GLN A 257 15.63 1.21 2.15
C GLN A 257 14.10 1.32 2.34
N ASN A 258 13.56 2.50 2.65
CA ASN A 258 12.14 2.72 2.94
C ASN A 258 11.41 3.28 1.70
N ASP A 259 11.05 4.56 1.74
CA ASP A 259 10.24 5.24 0.73
C ASP A 259 11.02 5.60 -0.55
N MET A 260 12.36 5.70 -0.47
CA MET A 260 13.22 6.07 -1.60
C MET A 260 13.86 4.86 -2.30
N ILE A 261 13.44 3.64 -1.99
CA ILE A 261 14.08 2.43 -2.54
C ILE A 261 14.02 2.38 -4.07
N PHE A 262 12.97 2.93 -4.69
CA PHE A 262 12.82 2.97 -6.14
C PHE A 262 13.91 3.83 -6.83
N SER A 263 14.40 4.90 -6.16
CA SER A 263 15.53 5.67 -6.70
C SER A 263 16.82 4.86 -6.77
N ILE A 264 17.07 4.02 -5.75
CA ILE A 264 18.24 3.13 -5.75
C ILE A 264 18.08 2.01 -6.79
N ILE A 265 16.86 1.50 -6.98
CA ILE A 265 16.57 0.57 -8.08
C ILE A 265 16.95 1.20 -9.43
N CYS A 266 16.57 2.45 -9.66
CA CYS A 266 16.92 3.17 -10.88
C CYS A 266 18.45 3.35 -11.01
N GLU A 267 19.18 3.64 -9.93
CA GLU A 267 20.63 3.77 -9.97
C GLU A 267 21.33 2.43 -10.25
N GLU A 268 20.89 1.34 -9.59
CA GLU A 268 21.56 0.04 -9.71
C GLU A 268 21.17 -0.71 -10.99
N LEU A 269 19.90 -0.70 -11.39
CA LEU A 269 19.36 -1.50 -12.48
C LEU A 269 18.99 -0.65 -13.72
N GLY A 270 19.09 0.67 -13.63
CA GLY A 270 18.76 1.59 -14.69
C GLY A 270 17.29 1.62 -15.08
N LEU A 271 17.00 2.27 -16.20
CA LEU A 271 15.64 2.36 -16.75
C LEU A 271 15.05 0.98 -17.06
N VAL A 272 15.85 0.04 -17.56
CA VAL A 272 15.40 -1.31 -17.91
C VAL A 272 14.93 -2.06 -16.67
N GLY A 273 15.73 -2.05 -15.58
CA GLY A 273 15.33 -2.71 -14.33
C GLY A 273 14.14 -2.05 -13.65
N ALA A 274 14.09 -0.71 -13.63
CA ALA A 274 12.94 0.04 -13.10
C ALA A 274 11.66 -0.27 -13.89
N SER A 275 11.73 -0.29 -15.24
CA SER A 275 10.61 -0.64 -16.10
C SER A 275 10.15 -2.09 -15.90
N PHE A 276 11.06 -3.02 -15.67
CA PHE A 276 10.72 -4.41 -15.37
C PHE A 276 9.92 -4.53 -14.05
N ILE A 277 10.31 -3.81 -13.01
CA ILE A 277 9.57 -3.79 -11.74
C ILE A 277 8.18 -3.16 -11.91
N ILE A 278 8.07 -2.07 -12.66
CA ILE A 278 6.77 -1.46 -12.99
C ILE A 278 5.90 -2.46 -13.75
N LEU A 279 6.47 -3.18 -14.72
CA LEU A 279 5.73 -4.22 -15.47
C LEU A 279 5.20 -5.33 -14.55
N LEU A 280 5.96 -5.77 -13.55
CA LEU A 280 5.49 -6.75 -12.58
C LEU A 280 4.28 -6.23 -11.78
N PHE A 281 4.30 -4.96 -11.35
CA PHE A 281 3.14 -4.34 -10.70
C PHE A 281 1.95 -4.22 -11.64
N LEU A 282 2.15 -3.89 -12.91
CA LEU A 282 1.07 -3.85 -13.90
C LEU A 282 0.45 -5.23 -14.12
N ILE A 283 1.27 -6.29 -14.16
CA ILE A 283 0.77 -7.67 -14.23
C ILE A 283 -0.01 -8.03 -12.96
N LEU A 284 0.47 -7.65 -11.78
CA LEU A 284 -0.22 -7.86 -10.50
C LEU A 284 -1.62 -7.19 -10.50
N ILE A 285 -1.69 -5.91 -10.90
CA ILE A 285 -2.93 -5.13 -11.00
C ILE A 285 -3.88 -5.77 -12.03
N TRP A 286 -3.34 -6.21 -13.15
CA TRP A 286 -4.10 -6.94 -14.18
C TRP A 286 -4.70 -8.24 -13.64
N ARG A 287 -3.94 -9.03 -12.84
CA ARG A 287 -4.47 -10.25 -12.22
C ARG A 287 -5.59 -9.94 -11.24
N PHE A 288 -5.47 -8.89 -10.42
CA PHE A 288 -6.57 -8.45 -9.56
C PHE A 288 -7.82 -8.09 -10.35
N PHE A 289 -7.66 -7.34 -11.45
CA PHE A 289 -8.78 -6.98 -12.32
C PHE A 289 -9.46 -8.24 -12.88
N MET A 290 -8.69 -9.22 -13.36
CA MET A 290 -9.23 -10.48 -13.85
C MET A 290 -9.99 -11.24 -12.76
N ILE A 291 -9.47 -11.32 -11.54
CA ILE A 291 -10.14 -11.96 -10.41
C ILE A 291 -11.43 -11.20 -10.06
N ALA A 292 -11.37 -9.86 -10.00
CA ALA A 292 -12.53 -9.04 -9.68
C ALA A 292 -13.68 -9.20 -10.69
N THR A 293 -13.36 -9.28 -11.98
CA THR A 293 -14.37 -9.41 -13.05
C THR A 293 -14.98 -10.81 -13.15
N HIS A 294 -14.28 -11.84 -12.68
CA HIS A 294 -14.74 -13.23 -12.70
C HIS A 294 -15.19 -13.75 -11.32
N ALA A 295 -15.19 -12.90 -10.29
CA ALA A 295 -15.67 -13.29 -8.97
C ALA A 295 -17.14 -13.71 -9.00
N LYS A 296 -17.51 -14.73 -8.20
CA LYS A 296 -18.87 -15.30 -8.17
C LYS A 296 -19.94 -14.33 -7.71
N ASP A 297 -19.58 -13.39 -6.86
CA ASP A 297 -20.50 -12.44 -6.25
C ASP A 297 -19.88 -11.05 -6.09
N LEU A 298 -20.73 -10.08 -5.77
CA LEU A 298 -20.32 -8.69 -5.59
C LEU A 298 -19.35 -8.52 -4.41
N PHE A 299 -19.44 -9.34 -3.35
CA PHE A 299 -18.54 -9.23 -2.20
C PHE A 299 -17.10 -9.59 -2.59
N GLY A 300 -16.92 -10.70 -3.33
CA GLY A 300 -15.62 -11.09 -3.88
C GLY A 300 -15.09 -10.07 -4.90
N THR A 301 -15.94 -9.57 -5.80
CA THR A 301 -15.60 -8.48 -6.74
C THR A 301 -15.04 -7.27 -5.99
N LEU A 302 -15.70 -6.85 -4.91
CA LEU A 302 -15.30 -5.66 -4.15
C LEU A 302 -14.01 -5.92 -3.35
N ILE A 303 -13.79 -7.11 -2.79
CA ILE A 303 -12.52 -7.45 -2.14
C ILE A 303 -11.36 -7.34 -3.13
N ALA A 304 -11.46 -8.01 -4.28
CA ALA A 304 -10.41 -7.97 -5.29
C ALA A 304 -10.19 -6.56 -5.87
N SER A 305 -11.26 -5.80 -6.10
CA SER A 305 -11.18 -4.40 -6.55
C SER A 305 -10.56 -3.47 -5.49
N GLY A 306 -10.83 -3.71 -4.20
CA GLY A 306 -10.24 -2.96 -3.09
C GLY A 306 -8.74 -3.20 -2.98
N ALA A 307 -8.31 -4.46 -3.05
CA ALA A 307 -6.90 -4.83 -3.08
C ALA A 307 -6.18 -4.27 -4.32
N MET A 308 -6.82 -4.33 -5.49
CA MET A 308 -6.32 -3.68 -6.71
C MET A 308 -6.11 -2.17 -6.51
N ALA A 309 -7.12 -1.48 -5.97
CA ALA A 309 -7.05 -0.04 -5.70
C ALA A 309 -5.91 0.30 -4.73
N HIS A 310 -5.79 -0.47 -3.63
CA HIS A 310 -4.70 -0.30 -2.66
C HIS A 310 -3.34 -0.40 -3.33
N MET A 311 -3.05 -1.51 -4.04
CA MET A 311 -1.78 -1.72 -4.72
C MET A 311 -1.49 -0.63 -5.75
N MET A 312 -2.46 -0.33 -6.62
CA MET A 312 -2.31 0.66 -7.68
C MET A 312 -1.99 2.05 -7.13
N ILE A 313 -2.77 2.52 -6.15
CA ILE A 313 -2.58 3.84 -5.55
C ILE A 313 -1.23 3.92 -4.84
N GLN A 314 -0.86 2.89 -4.06
CA GLN A 314 0.39 2.90 -3.31
C GLN A 314 1.62 2.91 -4.23
N VAL A 315 1.62 2.11 -5.30
CA VAL A 315 2.70 2.08 -6.30
C VAL A 315 2.80 3.42 -7.04
N ILE A 316 1.68 3.94 -7.53
CA ILE A 316 1.66 5.24 -8.24
C ILE A 316 2.17 6.36 -7.34
N LEU A 317 1.71 6.43 -6.09
CA LEU A 317 2.14 7.46 -5.16
C LEU A 317 3.62 7.35 -4.80
N ASN A 318 4.16 6.13 -4.60
CA ASN A 318 5.59 5.97 -4.33
C ASN A 318 6.44 6.45 -5.53
N ILE A 319 6.13 5.99 -6.74
CA ILE A 319 6.87 6.38 -7.95
C ILE A 319 6.76 7.90 -8.18
N ALA A 320 5.57 8.48 -8.02
CA ALA A 320 5.35 9.92 -8.18
C ALA A 320 6.13 10.76 -7.15
N VAL A 321 6.28 10.27 -5.91
CA VAL A 321 7.11 10.91 -4.88
C VAL A 321 8.58 10.84 -5.26
N VAL A 322 9.08 9.66 -5.60
CA VAL A 322 10.50 9.42 -5.88
C VAL A 322 10.96 10.19 -7.13
N THR A 323 10.06 10.34 -8.11
CA THR A 323 10.31 11.17 -9.33
C THR A 323 10.03 12.66 -9.12
N ASN A 324 9.73 13.09 -7.90
CA ASN A 324 9.36 14.47 -7.57
C ASN A 324 8.17 15.01 -8.38
N THR A 325 7.27 14.15 -8.85
CA THR A 325 6.02 14.56 -9.51
C THR A 325 5.01 15.11 -8.51
N ILE A 326 5.04 14.59 -7.25
CA ILE A 326 4.26 15.08 -6.12
C ILE A 326 5.17 15.29 -4.89
N PRO A 327 4.72 16.08 -3.88
CA PRO A 327 5.49 16.26 -2.65
C PRO A 327 5.81 14.95 -1.94
N ASN A 328 6.96 14.90 -1.25
CA ASN A 328 7.37 13.70 -0.49
C ASN A 328 6.35 13.35 0.60
N THR A 329 5.90 12.11 0.60
CA THR A 329 4.82 11.61 1.45
C THR A 329 5.23 10.44 2.35
N GLY A 330 6.40 9.83 2.14
CA GLY A 330 6.89 8.70 2.94
C GLY A 330 6.12 7.40 2.71
N ILE A 331 5.55 7.19 1.51
CA ILE A 331 4.87 5.94 1.14
C ILE A 331 5.91 4.93 0.64
N THR A 332 5.85 3.72 1.17
CA THR A 332 6.72 2.61 0.77
C THR A 332 6.24 1.92 -0.51
N LEU A 333 7.17 1.35 -1.28
CA LEU A 333 6.86 0.51 -2.45
C LEU A 333 6.46 -0.91 -1.98
N PRO A 334 5.26 -1.41 -2.34
CA PRO A 334 4.77 -2.71 -1.87
C PRO A 334 5.76 -3.86 -2.15
N PHE A 335 5.91 -4.79 -1.20
CA PHE A 335 6.79 -5.97 -1.23
C PHE A 335 8.29 -5.69 -1.29
N ILE A 336 8.72 -4.52 -1.77
CA ILE A 336 10.13 -4.20 -2.04
C ILE A 336 10.75 -3.37 -0.91
N SER A 337 10.06 -2.32 -0.47
CA SER A 337 10.55 -1.47 0.63
C SER A 337 10.64 -2.21 1.96
N TYR A 338 11.54 -1.77 2.82
CA TYR A 338 11.60 -2.23 4.20
C TYR A 338 10.33 -1.83 4.95
N GLY A 339 9.71 -2.83 5.58
CA GLY A 339 8.51 -2.65 6.39
C GLY A 339 7.92 -3.99 6.78
N GLY A 340 8.43 -4.63 7.85
CA GLY A 340 8.03 -5.97 8.24
C GLY A 340 6.52 -6.13 8.37
N THR A 341 5.85 -5.24 9.12
CA THR A 341 4.40 -5.27 9.29
C THR A 341 3.67 -5.04 7.96
N SER A 342 4.16 -4.10 7.13
CA SER A 342 3.55 -3.79 5.83
C SER A 342 3.57 -5.02 4.92
N VAL A 343 4.72 -5.68 4.75
CA VAL A 343 4.84 -6.89 3.92
C VAL A 343 3.94 -8.02 4.43
N MET A 344 3.85 -8.19 5.75
CA MET A 344 2.98 -9.21 6.36
C MET A 344 1.51 -8.97 6.00
N PHE A 345 1.02 -7.73 6.13
CA PHE A 345 -0.37 -7.39 5.78
C PHE A 345 -0.63 -7.42 4.27
N LEU A 346 0.34 -7.02 3.46
CA LEU A 346 0.24 -7.15 2.00
C LEU A 346 0.09 -8.60 1.58
N LEU A 347 0.88 -9.51 2.17
CA LEU A 347 0.77 -10.94 1.89
C LEU A 347 -0.56 -11.53 2.39
N LEU A 348 -1.04 -11.11 3.57
CA LEU A 348 -2.38 -11.47 4.06
C LEU A 348 -3.46 -11.01 3.07
N GLU A 349 -3.36 -9.79 2.54
CA GLU A 349 -4.28 -9.26 1.53
C GLU A 349 -4.21 -10.07 0.22
N MET A 350 -3.02 -10.51 -0.19
CA MET A 350 -2.90 -11.45 -1.33
C MET A 350 -3.64 -12.76 -1.05
N GLY A 351 -3.57 -13.25 0.19
CA GLY A 351 -4.33 -14.42 0.63
C GLY A 351 -5.84 -14.24 0.49
N LEU A 352 -6.36 -13.04 0.80
CA LEU A 352 -7.78 -12.71 0.59
C LEU A 352 -8.17 -12.79 -0.89
N VAL A 353 -7.37 -12.21 -1.77
CA VAL A 353 -7.62 -12.23 -3.22
C VAL A 353 -7.52 -13.66 -3.78
N LEU A 354 -6.56 -14.45 -3.30
CA LEU A 354 -6.44 -15.87 -3.63
C LEU A 354 -7.65 -16.67 -3.17
N SER A 355 -8.22 -16.37 -1.99
CA SER A 355 -9.47 -16.99 -1.53
C SER A 355 -10.63 -16.70 -2.48
N VAL A 356 -10.73 -15.47 -3.00
CA VAL A 356 -11.72 -15.12 -4.03
C VAL A 356 -11.47 -15.93 -5.29
N SER A 357 -10.21 -16.00 -5.76
CA SER A 357 -9.85 -16.73 -6.99
C SER A 357 -10.15 -18.23 -6.91
N ASN A 358 -10.01 -18.85 -5.73
CA ASN A 358 -10.30 -20.27 -5.52
C ASN A 358 -11.76 -20.68 -5.75
N LEU A 359 -12.67 -19.72 -5.70
CA LEU A 359 -14.09 -19.93 -5.89
C LEU A 359 -14.59 -19.51 -7.27
N ILE A 360 -13.70 -19.00 -8.15
CA ILE A 360 -14.01 -18.73 -9.56
C ILE A 360 -14.16 -20.07 -10.29
N GLU A 361 -15.19 -20.17 -11.14
CA GLU A 361 -15.50 -21.39 -11.93
C GLU A 361 -14.68 -21.48 -13.20
#